data_43203bde85ad478500000cf691831e54
#
_entry.id   43203bde85ad478500000cf691831e54
#
_cell.length_a   1.000
_cell.length_b   1.000
_cell.length_c   1.000
_cell.angle_alpha   90.00
_cell.angle_beta   90.00
_cell.angle_gamma   90.00
#
_symmetry.space_group_name_H-M   'P 1'
#
loop_
_entity.id
_entity.type
_entity.pdbx_description
1 polymer ?
#
loop_
_entity_poly.entity_id
_entity_poly.type
_entity_poly.pdbx_seq_one_letter_code
_entity_poly.pdbx_strand_id
1 'polypeptide(L)'
;MLKYGKGRVIIVRAEEVIEEVADLCRQFQAKKVILYGSRAKGTARERSDIDIAVSGVENFELLVEKVEELPTLYSVDIINMDTCRNQLLLEDIKQYGREI
;
A
#
# COMPACT_ATOMS: atom_id res chain seq x y z
N MET A 1 2.79 -9.79 14.21
CA MET A 1 1.83 -8.71 14.16
C MET A 1 1.09 -8.52 15.47
N LEU A 2 0.89 -7.31 15.84
CA LEU A 2 0.22 -7.01 17.09
C LEU A 2 -1.28 -7.18 16.97
N LYS A 3 -1.90 -7.58 18.06
CA LYS A 3 -3.33 -7.75 18.11
C LYS A 3 -4.00 -6.48 18.57
N TYR A 4 -5.18 -6.22 18.07
CA TYR A 4 -5.90 -5.07 18.53
C TYR A 4 -6.62 -5.44 19.79
N GLY A 5 -7.58 -5.78 19.96
CA GLY A 5 -8.26 -6.02 21.18
C GLY A 5 -8.40 -4.74 21.95
N LYS A 6 -8.47 -4.89 23.22
CA LYS A 6 -8.76 -3.76 24.08
C LYS A 6 -7.66 -2.74 24.12
N GLY A 7 -6.46 -3.16 23.93
CA GLY A 7 -5.32 -2.30 24.10
C GLY A 7 -5.10 -1.31 23.01
N ARG A 8 -5.79 -1.43 21.90
CA ARG A 8 -5.56 -0.54 20.79
C ARG A 8 -4.10 -0.45 20.44
N VAL A 9 -3.67 -1.30 19.58
CA VAL A 9 -2.28 -1.28 19.16
C VAL A 9 -2.17 -0.52 17.85
N ILE A 10 -1.25 0.43 17.80
CA ILE A 10 -1.00 1.21 16.60
C ILE A 10 0.26 0.69 15.95
N ILE A 11 0.21 0.46 14.65
CA ILE A 11 1.38 0.03 13.89
C ILE A 11 2.23 1.26 13.63
N VAL A 12 3.42 1.29 14.23
CA VAL A 12 4.25 2.50 14.19
C VAL A 12 5.39 2.42 13.20
N ARG A 13 5.70 1.24 12.67
CA ARG A 13 6.79 1.08 11.71
C ARG A 13 6.26 0.98 10.30
N ALA A 14 6.86 1.77 9.41
CA ALA A 14 6.41 1.78 8.02
C ALA A 14 6.49 0.39 7.38
N GLU A 15 7.56 -0.36 7.68
CA GLU A 15 7.71 -1.70 7.11
C GLU A 15 6.56 -2.61 7.50
N GLU A 16 6.09 -2.50 8.72
CA GLU A 16 4.97 -3.33 9.17
C GLU A 16 3.67 -2.92 8.50
N VAL A 17 3.47 -1.60 8.30
CA VAL A 17 2.29 -1.13 7.58
C VAL A 17 2.30 -1.66 6.15
N ILE A 18 3.46 -1.59 5.50
CA ILE A 18 3.60 -2.08 4.13
C ILE A 18 3.25 -3.56 4.05
N GLU A 19 3.74 -4.36 5.00
CA GLU A 19 3.43 -5.79 5.03
C GLU A 19 1.94 -6.04 5.22
N GLU A 20 1.31 -5.28 6.13
CA GLU A 20 -0.13 -5.43 6.37
C GLU A 20 -0.94 -5.09 5.14
N VAL A 21 -0.56 -4.01 4.45
CA VAL A 21 -1.26 -3.61 3.23
C VAL A 21 -1.07 -4.68 2.15
N ALA A 22 0.15 -5.20 2.01
CA ALA A 22 0.41 -6.23 1.01
C ALA A 22 -0.43 -7.48 1.29
N ASP A 23 -0.55 -7.87 2.57
CA ASP A 23 -1.37 -9.02 2.93
C ASP A 23 -2.84 -8.79 2.60
N LEU A 24 -3.35 -7.59 2.88
CA LEU A 24 -4.72 -7.25 2.51
C LEU A 24 -4.92 -7.35 1.01
N CYS A 25 -3.97 -6.82 0.23
CA CYS A 25 -4.06 -6.88 -1.22
C CYS A 25 -4.15 -8.32 -1.70
N ARG A 26 -3.36 -9.21 -1.12
CA ARG A 26 -3.40 -10.63 -1.51
C ARG A 26 -4.72 -11.28 -1.13
N GLN A 27 -5.31 -10.87 -0.02
CA GLN A 27 -6.63 -11.37 0.36
C GLN A 27 -7.70 -10.95 -0.65
N PHE A 28 -7.46 -9.85 -1.35
CA PHE A 28 -8.36 -9.36 -2.39
C PHE A 28 -7.95 -9.83 -3.78
N GLN A 29 -7.14 -10.87 -3.86
CA GLN A 29 -6.73 -11.54 -5.10
C GLN A 29 -5.82 -10.70 -5.99
N ALA A 30 -5.10 -9.75 -5.42
CA ALA A 30 -4.18 -8.94 -6.20
C ALA A 30 -3.15 -9.81 -6.91
N LYS A 31 -2.95 -9.58 -8.19
CA LYS A 31 -1.93 -10.26 -8.97
C LYS A 31 -0.59 -9.59 -8.82
N LYS A 32 -0.58 -8.28 -8.64
CA LYS A 32 0.64 -7.53 -8.39
C LYS A 32 0.40 -6.53 -7.29
N VAL A 33 1.40 -6.38 -6.43
CA VAL A 33 1.42 -5.38 -5.38
C VAL A 33 2.79 -4.71 -5.47
N ILE A 34 2.81 -3.43 -5.76
CA ILE A 34 4.05 -2.71 -6.03
C ILE A 34 4.16 -1.50 -5.11
N LEU A 35 5.26 -1.43 -4.39
CA LEU A 35 5.60 -0.23 -3.61
C LEU A 35 6.23 0.77 -4.58
N TYR A 36 5.73 2.00 -4.62
CA TYR A 36 6.29 3.00 -5.49
C TYR A 36 6.49 4.31 -4.73
N GLY A 37 6.86 5.37 -5.45
CA GLY A 37 7.07 6.65 -4.82
C GLY A 37 8.37 6.71 -4.04
N SER A 38 8.44 7.62 -3.07
CA SER A 38 9.69 7.90 -2.37
C SER A 38 10.25 6.71 -1.62
N ARG A 39 9.38 5.84 -1.09
CA ARG A 39 9.88 4.68 -0.34
C ARG A 39 10.52 3.64 -1.25
N ALA A 40 10.05 3.53 -2.48
CA ALA A 40 10.69 2.63 -3.44
C ALA A 40 11.99 3.21 -3.95
N LYS A 41 12.07 4.54 -4.06
CA LYS A 41 13.25 5.20 -4.59
C LYS A 41 14.36 5.40 -3.54
N GLY A 42 14.06 5.14 -2.28
CA GLY A 42 15.02 5.34 -1.22
C GLY A 42 15.17 6.80 -0.79
N THR A 43 14.23 7.65 -1.17
CA THR A 43 14.26 9.07 -0.80
C THR A 43 13.24 9.42 0.26
N ALA A 44 12.56 8.43 0.82
CA ALA A 44 11.51 8.66 1.80
C ALA A 44 12.10 9.18 3.11
N ARG A 45 11.34 10.06 3.72
CA ARG A 45 11.60 10.47 5.09
C ARG A 45 10.75 9.61 6.01
N GLU A 46 11.00 9.74 7.30
CA GLU A 46 10.33 8.92 8.29
C GLU A 46 8.80 8.95 8.15
N ARG A 47 8.26 10.14 7.85
CA ARG A 47 6.81 10.31 7.76
C ARG A 47 6.26 10.36 6.35
N SER A 48 7.07 10.00 5.38
CA SER A 48 6.61 9.97 3.98
C SER A 48 5.44 9.01 3.83
N ASP A 49 4.52 9.36 2.93
CA ASP A 49 3.39 8.51 2.60
C ASP A 49 3.87 7.17 2.06
N ILE A 50 3.04 6.17 2.24
CA ILE A 50 3.28 4.84 1.67
C ILE A 50 2.42 4.73 0.43
N ASP A 51 3.06 4.58 -0.72
CA ASP A 51 2.38 4.53 -2.02
C ASP A 51 2.43 3.12 -2.57
N ILE A 52 1.26 2.53 -2.80
CA ILE A 52 1.15 1.15 -3.28
C ILE A 52 0.23 1.09 -4.48
N ALA A 53 0.67 0.36 -5.50
CA ALA A 53 -0.10 0.15 -6.71
C ALA A 53 -0.43 -1.33 -6.84
N VAL A 54 -1.68 -1.64 -7.22
CA VAL A 54 -2.13 -3.02 -7.31
C VAL A 54 -2.77 -3.29 -8.67
N SER A 55 -2.79 -4.56 -9.07
CA SER A 55 -3.55 -4.99 -10.23
C SER A 55 -4.23 -6.32 -9.92
N GLY A 56 -5.32 -6.60 -10.63
CA GLY A 56 -6.03 -7.86 -10.51
C GLY A 56 -6.91 -7.98 -9.27
N VAL A 57 -7.14 -6.88 -8.56
CA VAL A 57 -7.95 -6.90 -7.35
C VAL A 57 -9.43 -7.03 -7.69
N GLU A 58 -10.13 -7.88 -6.98
CA GLU A 58 -11.53 -8.12 -7.28
C GLU A 58 -12.45 -7.01 -6.81
N ASN A 59 -12.20 -6.43 -5.66
CA ASN A 59 -13.04 -5.36 -5.12
C ASN A 59 -12.15 -4.27 -4.56
N PHE A 60 -11.70 -3.40 -5.47
CA PHE A 60 -10.74 -2.38 -5.10
C PHE A 60 -11.28 -1.41 -4.06
N GLU A 61 -12.55 -1.04 -4.18
CA GLU A 61 -13.12 -0.07 -3.25
C GLU A 61 -13.14 -0.61 -1.82
N LEU A 62 -13.48 -1.88 -1.66
CA LEU A 62 -13.47 -2.48 -0.34
C LEU A 62 -12.04 -2.61 0.17
N LEU A 63 -11.10 -2.92 -0.71
CA LEU A 63 -9.69 -2.96 -0.32
C LEU A 63 -9.25 -1.62 0.24
N VAL A 64 -9.60 -0.51 -0.43
CA VAL A 64 -9.24 0.82 0.05
C VAL A 64 -9.82 1.05 1.44
N GLU A 65 -11.08 0.67 1.67
CA GLU A 65 -11.67 0.81 2.99
C GLU A 65 -10.91 0.05 4.05
N LYS A 66 -10.51 -1.18 3.72
CA LYS A 66 -9.77 -2.00 4.69
C LYS A 66 -8.40 -1.41 4.99
N VAL A 67 -7.75 -0.87 3.98
CA VAL A 67 -6.46 -0.21 4.18
C VAL A 67 -6.63 1.01 5.09
N GLU A 68 -7.68 1.77 4.88
CA GLU A 68 -7.94 2.96 5.70
C GLU A 68 -8.26 2.62 7.16
N GLU A 69 -8.71 1.39 7.41
CA GLU A 69 -9.00 0.94 8.77
C GLU A 69 -7.77 0.50 9.54
N LEU A 70 -6.62 0.40 8.89
CA LEU A 70 -5.41 -0.03 9.58
C LEU A 70 -5.03 0.98 10.66
N PRO A 71 -4.69 0.52 11.86
CA PRO A 71 -4.38 1.41 12.97
C PRO A 71 -2.95 1.93 12.88
N THR A 72 -2.74 2.91 12.03
CA THR A 72 -1.43 3.50 11.82
C THR A 72 -1.57 5.00 11.60
N LEU A 73 -0.51 5.73 11.89
CA LEU A 73 -0.45 7.16 11.62
C LEU A 73 0.09 7.47 10.22
N TYR A 74 0.59 6.45 9.52
CA TYR A 74 1.04 6.65 8.15
C TYR A 74 -0.15 6.78 7.21
N SER A 75 -0.01 7.69 6.25
CA SER A 75 -0.96 7.77 5.15
C SER A 75 -0.59 6.73 4.11
N VAL A 76 -1.55 5.92 3.73
CA VAL A 76 -1.34 4.90 2.70
C VAL A 76 -2.20 5.28 1.50
N ASP A 77 -1.53 5.47 0.37
CA ASP A 77 -2.20 5.81 -0.88
C ASP A 77 -2.14 4.58 -1.78
N ILE A 78 -3.30 4.08 -2.16
CA ILE A 78 -3.34 2.85 -2.95
C ILE A 78 -4.05 3.14 -4.27
N ILE A 79 -3.44 2.74 -5.37
CA ILE A 79 -4.03 2.95 -6.69
C ILE A 79 -4.23 1.63 -7.40
N ASN A 80 -5.22 1.62 -8.28
CA ASN A 80 -5.54 0.47 -9.11
C ASN A 80 -4.93 0.69 -10.49
N MET A 81 -3.89 -0.09 -10.80
CA MET A 81 -3.22 0.05 -12.09
C MET A 81 -4.11 -0.31 -13.25
N ASP A 82 -5.12 -1.16 -13.02
CA ASP A 82 -5.98 -1.61 -14.08
C ASP A 82 -6.88 -0.50 -14.61
N THR A 83 -7.15 0.52 -13.81
CA THR A 83 -8.02 1.63 -14.19
C THR A 83 -7.30 2.96 -14.26
N CYS A 84 -6.03 2.99 -13.91
CA CYS A 84 -5.26 4.23 -13.89
C CYS A 84 -4.99 4.71 -15.30
N ARG A 85 -5.27 6.00 -15.56
CA ARG A 85 -5.07 6.59 -16.88
C ARG A 85 -3.89 7.55 -16.92
N ASN A 86 -3.20 7.70 -15.82
CA ASN A 86 -2.05 8.59 -15.76
C ASN A 86 -0.81 7.83 -16.25
N GLN A 87 -0.46 8.05 -17.51
CA GLN A 87 0.65 7.33 -18.13
C GLN A 87 1.99 7.63 -17.47
N LEU A 88 2.20 8.87 -17.06
CA LEU A 88 3.45 9.23 -16.42
C LEU A 88 3.62 8.49 -15.09
N LEU A 89 2.52 8.37 -14.34
CA LEU A 89 2.54 7.64 -13.09
C LEU A 89 2.80 6.16 -13.32
N LEU A 90 2.14 5.57 -14.30
CA LEU A 90 2.35 4.15 -14.61
C LEU A 90 3.78 3.87 -15.03
N GLU A 91 4.38 4.78 -15.78
CA GLU A 91 5.77 4.63 -16.17
C GLU A 91 6.71 4.75 -14.99
N ASP A 92 6.42 5.67 -14.08
CA ASP A 92 7.22 5.82 -12.86
C ASP A 92 7.15 4.55 -12.01
N ILE A 93 5.96 3.98 -11.88
CA ILE A 93 5.77 2.72 -11.15
C ILE A 93 6.57 1.60 -11.81
N LYS A 94 6.51 1.52 -13.14
CA LYS A 94 7.22 0.48 -13.85
C LYS A 94 8.73 0.61 -13.71
N GLN A 95 9.23 1.83 -13.71
CA GLN A 95 10.67 2.07 -13.70
C GLN A 95 11.26 1.96 -12.30
N TYR A 96 10.59 2.48 -11.28
CA TYR A 96 11.13 2.58 -9.94
C TYR A 96 10.38 1.76 -8.91
N GLY A 97 9.23 1.23 -9.27
CA GLY A 97 8.44 0.44 -8.33
C GLY A 97 9.14 -0.85 -7.95
N ARG A 98 8.82 -1.34 -6.77
CA ARG A 98 9.36 -2.59 -6.26
C ARG A 98 8.22 -3.51 -5.89
N GLU A 99 8.18 -4.67 -6.51
CA GLU A 99 7.14 -5.64 -6.22
C GLU A 99 7.34 -6.21 -4.82
N ILE A 100 6.28 -6.30 -4.07
CA ILE A 100 6.36 -6.74 -2.67
C ILE A 100 5.41 -7.90 -2.39
#